data_f7f69482daee550fe9077440f1823a4a
#
_entry.id   f7f69482daee550fe9077440f1823a4a
#
_cell.length_a   1.000
_cell.length_b   1.000
_cell.length_c   1.000
_cell.angle_alpha   90.00
_cell.angle_beta   90.00
_cell.angle_gamma   90.00
#
_symmetry.space_group_name_H-M   'P 1'
#
loop_
_entity.id
_entity.type
_entity.pdbx_description
1 polymer ?
#
loop_
_entity_poly.entity_id
_entity_poly.type
_entity_poly.pdbx_seq_one_letter_code
_entity_poly.pdbx_strand_id
1 'polypeptide(L)'
;VRKRIAWIAPIVFMSGCTDAFPGEEEAMKWSKETPFVEDAESRVYYEIFVRAFADGDGDGIGDLKGATNKLDYLQDLGINGIWLMPINPSPSYHGYDVTNYTDVHPDYGSVEDMKTFVEEAHNRGIDVIIDFVMNHSSSEHPWFQKALAGDEPYRDYYVWSDESTNLNQVGDWQQPVWHGEGEPKYEGVFWHGMPDMNFANPQVMDEFKEASQFWLEEVGIDGFRLDAAKYLYSAYQLEDHHEENVALWKDFNAHVKGIKPHTMLVGEVWDSASVVGQYLQGLDSGFNFDLSSRILSSVQQERDTGIASGLEKVRNHFSSVAEGYVDSTFLTNHDIDRVMSQLNGNEEHAKMAASLLLTLPGNPYLYYGEEVGLEGMKPDEHIREPMIWKKDKSPEETTWIERRYSTNREKVAVEAQLENEDSLLHHYREIIAVRRSHPLLMDGEVKVSEIKKEGLVAFERVFDKESVLVMHNLTGEGVNVQLPEQWVDVYYRNGDLEQDGQSVQLAPYSTVVFSQ
;
A
#
# COMPACT_ATOMS: atom_id res chain seq x y z
N VAL A 1 1.56 -11.50 24.31
CA VAL A 1 1.59 -10.91 25.67
C VAL A 1 1.19 -9.46 25.55
N ARG A 2 -0.08 -9.15 25.84
CA ARG A 2 -0.63 -7.78 25.73
C ARG A 2 0.07 -6.87 26.74
N LYS A 3 0.83 -5.88 26.25
CA LYS A 3 1.35 -4.76 27.06
C LYS A 3 0.23 -3.74 27.28
N ARG A 4 0.10 -3.25 28.51
CA ARG A 4 -0.84 -2.19 28.85
C ARG A 4 -0.32 -0.86 28.31
N ILE A 5 -1.08 -0.22 27.45
CA ILE A 5 -0.87 1.15 26.99
C ILE A 5 -1.14 2.08 28.17
N ALA A 6 -0.17 2.89 28.54
CA ALA A 6 -0.31 3.92 29.57
C ALA A 6 -0.72 5.23 28.90
N TRP A 7 -1.92 5.69 29.18
CA TRP A 7 -2.48 6.95 28.71
C TRP A 7 -1.79 8.15 29.38
N ILE A 8 -1.30 9.09 28.57
CA ILE A 8 -0.86 10.42 29.04
C ILE A 8 -2.05 11.36 28.86
N ALA A 9 -2.54 11.91 29.94
CA ALA A 9 -3.62 12.88 29.95
C ALA A 9 -3.21 14.18 29.23
N PRO A 10 -4.12 14.86 28.52
CA PRO A 10 -3.80 16.09 27.81
C PRO A 10 -3.38 17.19 28.79
N ILE A 11 -2.32 17.91 28.45
CA ILE A 11 -1.85 19.08 29.21
C ILE A 11 -2.79 20.24 28.88
N VAL A 12 -3.59 20.64 29.85
CA VAL A 12 -4.43 21.83 29.78
C VAL A 12 -3.57 23.07 29.92
N PHE A 13 -3.47 23.89 28.89
CA PHE A 13 -2.98 25.25 29.00
C PHE A 13 -4.12 26.16 29.50
N MET A 14 -3.98 26.68 30.74
CA MET A 14 -4.83 27.77 31.24
C MET A 14 -4.36 29.09 30.62
N SER A 15 -5.21 29.74 29.86
CA SER A 15 -5.12 31.18 29.56
C SER A 15 -6.50 31.82 29.59
N GLY A 16 -6.59 32.83 30.40
CA GLY A 16 -7.42 34.00 30.61
C GLY A 16 -8.82 34.06 30.03
N CYS A 17 -9.77 34.35 30.95
CA CYS A 17 -11.18 34.61 30.74
C CYS A 17 -11.53 35.60 29.64
N THR A 18 -12.34 35.19 28.66
CA THR A 18 -13.41 36.00 28.04
C THR A 18 -14.61 35.10 27.86
N ASP A 19 -15.80 35.59 28.25
CA ASP A 19 -17.08 34.87 28.17
C ASP A 19 -17.38 34.46 26.72
N ALA A 20 -17.13 33.18 26.38
CA ALA A 20 -17.62 32.50 25.20
C ALA A 20 -18.44 31.30 25.64
N PHE A 21 -19.46 30.97 24.90
CA PHE A 21 -20.37 29.86 25.16
C PHE A 21 -19.60 28.54 25.33
N PRO A 22 -19.98 27.65 26.24
CA PRO A 22 -19.31 26.36 26.37
C PRO A 22 -19.67 25.47 25.17
N GLY A 23 -18.69 25.15 24.29
CA GLY A 23 -18.90 24.18 23.22
C GLY A 23 -18.05 24.30 21.95
N GLU A 24 -17.08 25.19 21.88
CA GLU A 24 -16.14 25.21 20.75
C GLU A 24 -14.71 24.87 21.24
N GLU A 25 -14.42 23.60 21.53
CA GLU A 25 -13.06 23.12 21.37
C GLU A 25 -12.74 23.15 19.87
N GLU A 26 -11.71 23.89 19.47
CA GLU A 26 -11.32 23.97 18.05
C GLU A 26 -11.02 22.55 17.57
N ALA A 27 -11.71 22.10 16.52
CA ALA A 27 -11.42 20.85 15.84
C ALA A 27 -9.93 20.80 15.48
N MET A 28 -9.33 19.61 15.55
CA MET A 28 -7.92 19.41 15.24
C MET A 28 -7.58 19.99 13.88
N LYS A 29 -6.54 20.82 13.82
CA LYS A 29 -5.89 21.26 12.60
C LYS A 29 -4.47 20.71 12.58
N TRP A 30 -4.05 20.19 11.43
CA TRP A 30 -2.67 19.72 11.27
C TRP A 30 -1.67 20.84 11.48
N SER A 31 -0.61 20.54 12.22
CA SER A 31 0.60 21.35 12.29
C SER A 31 1.83 20.41 12.37
N LYS A 32 3.02 20.91 12.05
CA LYS A 32 4.27 20.14 12.22
C LYS A 32 4.52 19.71 13.69
N GLU A 33 3.81 20.29 14.64
CA GLU A 33 3.90 20.00 16.07
C GLU A 33 2.80 19.03 16.55
N THR A 34 1.94 18.53 15.66
CA THR A 34 0.91 17.55 16.02
C THR A 34 1.57 16.25 16.49
N PRO A 35 1.35 15.83 17.76
CA PRO A 35 1.98 14.61 18.26
C PRO A 35 1.34 13.38 17.63
N PHE A 36 2.17 12.46 17.13
CA PHE A 36 1.72 11.16 16.64
C PHE A 36 1.71 10.12 17.77
N VAL A 37 0.90 9.08 17.60
CA VAL A 37 0.89 7.93 18.49
C VAL A 37 2.19 7.15 18.29
N GLU A 38 3.07 7.12 19.30
CA GLU A 38 4.44 6.57 19.17
C GLU A 38 4.45 5.03 19.06
N ASP A 39 3.55 4.35 19.81
CA ASP A 39 3.54 2.89 19.91
C ASP A 39 2.46 2.24 19.01
N ALA A 40 1.96 2.94 17.98
CA ALA A 40 0.99 2.37 17.06
C ALA A 40 1.61 1.23 16.23
N GLU A 41 0.87 0.13 16.09
CA GLU A 41 1.28 -1.01 15.24
C GLU A 41 1.02 -0.72 13.76
N SER A 42 0.02 0.12 13.45
CA SER A 42 -0.36 0.51 12.09
C SER A 42 0.65 1.47 11.46
N ARG A 43 0.86 1.32 10.16
CA ARG A 43 1.71 2.18 9.33
C ARG A 43 0.90 2.82 8.20
N VAL A 44 1.39 3.95 7.71
CA VAL A 44 0.97 4.54 6.43
C VAL A 44 2.11 4.34 5.46
N TYR A 45 1.94 3.42 4.53
CA TYR A 45 2.94 3.08 3.54
C TYR A 45 2.86 3.97 2.31
N TYR A 46 4.01 4.18 1.69
CA TYR A 46 4.15 4.87 0.42
C TYR A 46 4.90 3.97 -0.56
N GLU A 47 4.24 3.60 -1.65
CA GLU A 47 4.79 2.76 -2.71
C GLU A 47 5.62 3.60 -3.68
N ILE A 48 6.88 3.23 -3.89
CA ILE A 48 7.84 3.94 -4.73
C ILE A 48 8.30 3.05 -5.88
N PHE A 49 8.08 3.52 -7.11
CA PHE A 49 8.83 3.05 -8.27
C PHE A 49 10.11 3.88 -8.41
N VAL A 50 11.25 3.33 -7.98
CA VAL A 50 12.53 4.05 -7.87
C VAL A 50 12.89 4.76 -9.17
N ARG A 51 12.78 4.07 -10.32
CA ARG A 51 13.05 4.60 -11.67
C ARG A 51 12.33 5.90 -12.00
N ALA A 52 11.15 6.11 -11.43
CA ALA A 52 10.27 7.25 -11.74
C ALA A 52 10.23 8.31 -10.63
N PHE A 53 10.81 8.05 -9.46
CA PHE A 53 10.59 8.88 -8.28
C PHE A 53 11.49 10.12 -8.23
N ALA A 54 12.81 9.94 -8.15
CA ALA A 54 13.76 11.04 -8.13
C ALA A 54 15.13 10.62 -8.65
N ASP A 55 15.75 11.47 -9.47
CA ASP A 55 17.10 11.31 -10.02
C ASP A 55 18.11 12.00 -9.09
N GLY A 56 19.04 11.24 -8.54
CA GLY A 56 20.05 11.74 -7.59
C GLY A 56 21.43 11.93 -8.18
N ASP A 57 21.71 11.36 -9.37
CA ASP A 57 23.01 11.43 -10.02
C ASP A 57 23.01 12.16 -11.38
N GLY A 58 21.82 12.45 -11.94
CA GLY A 58 21.62 13.30 -13.11
C GLY A 58 21.63 12.54 -14.45
N ASP A 59 21.42 11.21 -14.45
CA ASP A 59 21.40 10.39 -15.67
C ASP A 59 20.00 10.30 -16.32
N GLY A 60 18.96 10.77 -15.63
CA GLY A 60 17.57 10.77 -16.07
C GLY A 60 16.77 9.56 -15.59
N ILE A 61 17.37 8.67 -14.83
CA ILE A 61 16.72 7.52 -14.19
C ILE A 61 16.66 7.79 -12.68
N GLY A 62 15.55 7.43 -12.05
CA GLY A 62 15.43 7.54 -10.59
C GLY A 62 16.31 6.51 -9.88
N ASP A 63 16.90 6.90 -8.77
CA ASP A 63 17.85 6.10 -8.02
C ASP A 63 17.64 6.19 -6.49
N LEU A 64 18.34 5.34 -5.72
CA LEU A 64 18.24 5.30 -4.26
C LEU A 64 18.75 6.59 -3.60
N LYS A 65 19.73 7.27 -4.21
CA LYS A 65 20.22 8.56 -3.71
C LYS A 65 19.16 9.65 -3.89
N GLY A 66 18.48 9.68 -5.04
CA GLY A 66 17.34 10.56 -5.28
C GLY A 66 16.19 10.28 -4.32
N ALA A 67 15.85 9.00 -4.11
CA ALA A 67 14.86 8.59 -3.14
C ALA A 67 15.24 9.00 -1.71
N THR A 68 16.51 8.83 -1.30
CA THR A 68 17.04 9.27 0.01
C THR A 68 16.86 10.79 0.20
N ASN A 69 17.13 11.58 -0.84
CA ASN A 69 16.95 13.04 -0.80
C ASN A 69 15.47 13.48 -0.64
N LYS A 70 14.52 12.56 -0.80
CA LYS A 70 13.07 12.82 -0.65
C LYS A 70 12.46 12.29 0.64
N LEU A 71 13.26 11.68 1.52
CA LEU A 71 12.77 11.16 2.80
C LEU A 71 12.18 12.25 3.71
N ASP A 72 12.71 13.46 3.69
CA ASP A 72 12.14 14.59 4.44
C ASP A 72 10.73 14.97 3.94
N TYR A 73 10.50 14.90 2.62
CA TYR A 73 9.17 15.10 2.04
C TYR A 73 8.18 14.02 2.50
N LEU A 74 8.61 12.76 2.51
CA LEU A 74 7.76 11.65 2.96
C LEU A 74 7.47 11.74 4.47
N GLN A 75 8.45 12.12 5.28
CA GLN A 75 8.25 12.39 6.70
C GLN A 75 7.27 13.56 6.92
N ASP A 76 7.42 14.66 6.18
CA ASP A 76 6.52 15.82 6.21
C ASP A 76 5.09 15.48 5.72
N LEU A 77 4.94 14.51 4.82
CA LEU A 77 3.65 13.97 4.40
C LEU A 77 2.99 13.13 5.51
N GLY A 78 3.79 12.65 6.47
CA GLY A 78 3.33 11.79 7.56
C GLY A 78 3.47 10.30 7.29
N ILE A 79 4.28 9.91 6.29
CA ILE A 79 4.58 8.51 5.97
C ILE A 79 5.48 7.91 7.05
N ASN A 80 5.21 6.66 7.44
CA ASN A 80 6.03 5.88 8.36
C ASN A 80 6.29 4.44 7.90
N GLY A 81 6.01 4.15 6.63
CA GLY A 81 6.41 2.94 5.94
C GLY A 81 6.66 3.23 4.46
N ILE A 82 7.65 2.60 3.85
CA ILE A 82 7.94 2.68 2.42
C ILE A 82 7.91 1.26 1.85
N TRP A 83 7.25 1.11 0.72
CA TRP A 83 7.37 -0.06 -0.13
C TRP A 83 8.11 0.33 -1.42
N LEU A 84 9.29 -0.26 -1.62
CA LEU A 84 10.02 -0.15 -2.88
C LEU A 84 9.57 -1.26 -3.84
N MET A 85 9.07 -0.89 -5.01
CA MET A 85 8.90 -1.83 -6.12
C MET A 85 10.25 -2.50 -6.43
N PRO A 86 10.32 -3.57 -7.27
CA PRO A 86 11.54 -4.36 -7.43
C PRO A 86 12.79 -3.51 -7.67
N ILE A 87 13.79 -3.69 -6.82
CA ILE A 87 15.08 -2.98 -6.86
C ILE A 87 16.22 -3.87 -7.34
N ASN A 88 15.98 -5.15 -7.53
CA ASN A 88 16.98 -6.11 -7.94
C ASN A 88 17.40 -5.92 -9.41
N PRO A 89 18.62 -6.38 -9.82
CA PRO A 89 19.03 -6.43 -11.21
C PRO A 89 18.02 -7.16 -12.09
N SER A 90 17.61 -6.52 -13.18
CA SER A 90 16.60 -7.01 -14.11
C SER A 90 16.85 -6.43 -15.50
N PRO A 91 16.59 -7.17 -16.59
CA PRO A 91 16.70 -6.64 -17.95
C PRO A 91 15.52 -5.73 -18.34
N SER A 92 14.41 -5.76 -17.60
CA SER A 92 13.24 -4.93 -17.89
C SER A 92 13.17 -3.69 -16.99
N TYR A 93 12.44 -2.67 -17.46
CA TYR A 93 12.23 -1.44 -16.69
C TYR A 93 11.39 -1.66 -15.41
N HIS A 94 10.54 -2.68 -15.41
CA HIS A 94 9.64 -2.96 -14.29
C HIS A 94 10.29 -3.74 -13.14
N GLY A 95 11.38 -4.47 -13.40
CA GLY A 95 12.16 -5.12 -12.36
C GLY A 95 11.65 -6.49 -11.90
N TYR A 96 10.49 -6.97 -12.36
CA TYR A 96 9.92 -8.24 -11.90
C TYR A 96 10.63 -9.49 -12.48
N ASP A 97 11.38 -9.39 -13.53
CA ASP A 97 12.22 -10.46 -14.08
C ASP A 97 13.64 -10.37 -13.51
N VAL A 98 13.81 -10.83 -12.27
CA VAL A 98 15.04 -10.72 -11.47
C VAL A 98 16.16 -11.61 -12.02
N THR A 99 17.40 -11.05 -12.09
CA THR A 99 18.60 -11.79 -12.46
C THR A 99 19.59 -12.03 -11.31
N ASN A 100 19.41 -11.33 -10.17
CA ASN A 100 20.18 -11.53 -8.95
C ASN A 100 19.36 -11.04 -7.73
N TYR A 101 19.04 -11.93 -6.79
CA TYR A 101 18.18 -11.65 -5.65
C TYR A 101 18.87 -10.94 -4.47
N THR A 102 20.19 -10.80 -4.50
CA THR A 102 20.99 -10.20 -3.39
C THR A 102 21.78 -8.98 -3.82
N ASP A 103 21.33 -8.29 -4.88
CA ASP A 103 21.99 -7.10 -5.41
C ASP A 103 20.97 -6.03 -5.78
N VAL A 104 21.43 -4.81 -5.98
CA VAL A 104 20.64 -3.66 -6.43
C VAL A 104 20.86 -3.44 -7.92
N HIS A 105 19.80 -3.05 -8.64
CA HIS A 105 19.86 -2.71 -10.05
C HIS A 105 20.90 -1.59 -10.29
N PRO A 106 21.82 -1.74 -11.25
CA PRO A 106 22.89 -0.75 -11.50
C PRO A 106 22.39 0.69 -11.73
N ASP A 107 21.22 0.85 -12.37
CA ASP A 107 20.59 2.16 -12.55
C ASP A 107 20.09 2.78 -11.22
N TYR A 108 19.91 1.98 -10.17
CA TYR A 108 19.40 2.44 -8.88
C TYR A 108 20.50 2.66 -7.85
N GLY A 109 21.75 2.25 -8.17
CA GLY A 109 22.91 2.37 -7.29
C GLY A 109 23.46 1.02 -6.84
N SER A 110 23.87 0.93 -5.60
CA SER A 110 24.52 -0.23 -5.00
C SER A 110 23.79 -0.70 -3.73
N VAL A 111 24.17 -1.88 -3.23
CA VAL A 111 23.73 -2.38 -1.92
C VAL A 111 24.08 -1.39 -0.80
N GLU A 112 25.21 -0.67 -0.90
CA GLU A 112 25.58 0.34 0.09
C GLU A 112 24.69 1.59 0.05
N ASP A 113 24.21 1.98 -1.17
CA ASP A 113 23.22 3.05 -1.29
C ASP A 113 21.88 2.61 -0.69
N MET A 114 21.50 1.33 -0.82
CA MET A 114 20.31 0.78 -0.18
C MET A 114 20.42 0.76 1.35
N LYS A 115 21.58 0.39 1.91
CA LYS A 115 21.84 0.48 3.35
C LYS A 115 21.70 1.92 3.85
N THR A 116 22.25 2.86 3.11
CA THR A 116 22.15 4.30 3.42
C THR A 116 20.69 4.75 3.39
N PHE A 117 19.92 4.33 2.38
CA PHE A 117 18.49 4.64 2.29
C PHE A 117 17.71 4.11 3.50
N VAL A 118 17.94 2.84 3.88
CA VAL A 118 17.30 2.20 5.04
C VAL A 118 17.66 2.91 6.35
N GLU A 119 18.95 3.21 6.57
CA GLU A 119 19.41 3.93 7.75
C GLU A 119 18.77 5.31 7.86
N GLU A 120 18.73 6.07 6.75
CA GLU A 120 18.12 7.41 6.71
C GLU A 120 16.60 7.38 6.87
N ALA A 121 15.93 6.33 6.37
CA ALA A 121 14.50 6.10 6.60
C ALA A 121 14.24 5.80 8.10
N HIS A 122 15.00 4.88 8.70
CA HIS A 122 14.91 4.55 10.12
C HIS A 122 15.17 5.75 11.03
N ASN A 123 16.13 6.62 10.70
CA ASN A 123 16.39 7.86 11.42
C ASN A 123 15.19 8.82 11.45
N ARG A 124 14.24 8.64 10.52
CA ARG A 124 12.96 9.38 10.43
C ARG A 124 11.76 8.61 10.96
N GLY A 125 11.97 7.42 11.51
CA GLY A 125 10.89 6.53 11.98
C GLY A 125 10.06 5.93 10.84
N ILE A 126 10.68 5.68 9.70
CA ILE A 126 10.06 5.09 8.51
C ILE A 126 10.60 3.68 8.30
N ASP A 127 9.72 2.67 8.35
CA ASP A 127 10.05 1.28 8.03
C ASP A 127 10.18 1.11 6.51
N VAL A 128 11.02 0.18 6.06
CA VAL A 128 11.24 -0.09 4.63
C VAL A 128 10.98 -1.54 4.31
N ILE A 129 10.03 -1.80 3.39
CA ILE A 129 9.82 -3.11 2.80
C ILE A 129 10.18 -3.07 1.30
N ILE A 130 10.64 -4.20 0.77
CA ILE A 130 10.96 -4.33 -0.65
C ILE A 130 10.05 -5.35 -1.33
N ASP A 131 9.87 -5.21 -2.62
CA ASP A 131 9.23 -6.23 -3.44
C ASP A 131 10.14 -7.46 -3.56
N PHE A 132 9.61 -8.66 -3.29
CA PHE A 132 10.36 -9.89 -3.31
C PHE A 132 9.69 -10.91 -4.24
N VAL A 133 10.27 -11.07 -5.42
CA VAL A 133 9.70 -11.84 -6.53
C VAL A 133 10.19 -13.29 -6.44
N MET A 134 9.42 -14.14 -5.74
CA MET A 134 9.81 -15.54 -5.54
C MET A 134 9.24 -16.48 -6.60
N ASN A 135 8.07 -16.16 -7.17
CA ASN A 135 7.36 -17.07 -8.08
C ASN A 135 8.18 -17.44 -9.32
N HIS A 136 8.94 -16.50 -9.86
CA HIS A 136 9.68 -16.66 -11.11
C HIS A 136 11.02 -15.89 -11.05
N SER A 137 11.92 -16.20 -11.95
CA SER A 137 13.12 -15.41 -12.20
C SER A 137 13.11 -14.85 -13.62
N SER A 138 14.10 -14.03 -13.98
CA SER A 138 14.33 -13.71 -15.37
C SER A 138 14.74 -14.95 -16.17
N SER A 139 14.35 -15.00 -17.43
CA SER A 139 14.95 -15.94 -18.39
C SER A 139 16.48 -15.71 -18.58
N GLU A 140 17.00 -14.55 -18.19
CA GLU A 140 18.43 -14.22 -18.18
C GLU A 140 19.12 -14.57 -16.84
N HIS A 141 18.37 -15.05 -15.84
CA HIS A 141 18.95 -15.43 -14.56
C HIS A 141 19.98 -16.56 -14.73
N PRO A 142 21.14 -16.50 -14.06
CA PRO A 142 22.18 -17.54 -14.17
C PRO A 142 21.67 -18.95 -13.86
N TRP A 143 20.69 -19.10 -12.94
CA TRP A 143 20.07 -20.40 -12.66
C TRP A 143 19.31 -20.92 -13.89
N PHE A 144 18.50 -20.07 -14.54
CA PHE A 144 17.72 -20.49 -15.70
C PHE A 144 18.60 -20.81 -16.90
N GLN A 145 19.66 -20.04 -17.13
CA GLN A 145 20.63 -20.32 -18.19
C GLN A 145 21.33 -21.68 -18.01
N LYS A 146 21.70 -22.04 -16.77
CA LYS A 146 22.24 -23.36 -16.43
C LYS A 146 21.17 -24.45 -16.59
N ALA A 147 19.92 -24.17 -16.17
CA ALA A 147 18.79 -25.08 -16.33
C ALA A 147 18.53 -25.42 -17.82
N LEU A 148 18.60 -24.44 -18.70
CA LEU A 148 18.51 -24.63 -20.15
C LEU A 148 19.68 -25.47 -20.72
N ALA A 149 20.89 -25.34 -20.14
CA ALA A 149 22.04 -26.15 -20.48
C ALA A 149 21.96 -27.60 -19.97
N GLY A 150 20.99 -27.88 -19.09
CA GLY A 150 20.82 -29.19 -18.45
C GLY A 150 21.72 -29.42 -17.24
N ASP A 151 22.26 -28.36 -16.66
CA ASP A 151 23.15 -28.43 -15.49
C ASP A 151 22.35 -28.69 -14.20
N GLU A 152 22.71 -29.73 -13.45
CA GLU A 152 22.21 -29.99 -12.12
C GLU A 152 22.98 -29.18 -11.04
N PRO A 153 22.29 -28.69 -9.96
CA PRO A 153 20.87 -28.93 -9.65
C PRO A 153 19.90 -27.95 -10.31
N TYR A 154 20.36 -27.02 -11.11
CA TYR A 154 19.57 -25.90 -11.63
C TYR A 154 18.44 -26.33 -12.57
N ARG A 155 18.57 -27.49 -13.21
CA ARG A 155 17.48 -28.04 -14.03
C ARG A 155 16.21 -28.20 -13.23
N ASP A 156 16.30 -28.68 -12.00
CA ASP A 156 15.18 -28.91 -11.11
C ASP A 156 14.69 -27.65 -10.35
N TYR A 157 15.32 -26.49 -10.58
CA TYR A 157 14.86 -25.22 -10.01
C TYR A 157 13.64 -24.65 -10.73
N TYR A 158 13.32 -25.15 -11.91
CA TYR A 158 12.23 -24.66 -12.75
C TYR A 158 11.23 -25.75 -13.09
N VAL A 159 10.01 -25.35 -13.44
CA VAL A 159 8.93 -26.26 -13.80
C VAL A 159 9.00 -26.56 -15.30
N TRP A 160 9.03 -27.84 -15.64
CA TRP A 160 9.14 -28.33 -17.02
C TRP A 160 7.96 -29.20 -17.39
N SER A 161 7.51 -29.11 -18.64
CA SER A 161 6.47 -29.96 -19.20
C SER A 161 6.93 -31.41 -19.32
N ASP A 162 5.98 -32.33 -19.18
CA ASP A 162 6.14 -33.76 -19.43
C ASP A 162 5.11 -34.28 -20.47
N GLU A 163 5.06 -35.60 -20.68
CA GLU A 163 4.15 -36.25 -21.62
C GLU A 163 2.66 -36.05 -21.30
N SER A 164 2.33 -35.72 -20.06
CA SER A 164 0.95 -35.48 -19.59
C SER A 164 0.52 -34.02 -19.70
N THR A 165 1.46 -33.10 -19.90
CA THR A 165 1.22 -31.67 -19.86
C THR A 165 0.40 -31.16 -21.04
N ASN A 166 -0.64 -30.39 -20.79
CA ASN A 166 -1.40 -29.68 -21.83
C ASN A 166 -0.67 -28.41 -22.30
N LEU A 167 0.15 -28.54 -23.32
CA LEU A 167 0.95 -27.42 -23.86
C LEU A 167 0.12 -26.27 -24.47
N ASN A 168 -1.17 -26.45 -24.67
CA ASN A 168 -2.08 -25.38 -25.13
C ASN A 168 -2.81 -24.67 -23.98
N GLN A 169 -2.36 -24.87 -22.77
CA GLN A 169 -2.92 -24.24 -21.59
C GLN A 169 -2.70 -22.72 -21.65
N VAL A 170 -3.75 -21.96 -21.22
CA VAL A 170 -3.70 -20.51 -21.13
C VAL A 170 -3.91 -20.08 -19.67
N GLY A 171 -3.27 -19.00 -19.30
CA GLY A 171 -3.42 -18.38 -17.98
C GLY A 171 -4.66 -17.50 -17.86
N ASP A 172 -4.80 -16.85 -16.73
CA ASP A 172 -5.98 -16.06 -16.34
C ASP A 172 -6.26 -14.89 -17.30
N TRP A 173 -5.23 -14.40 -17.99
CA TRP A 173 -5.32 -13.32 -18.99
C TRP A 173 -5.29 -13.83 -20.45
N GLN A 174 -5.54 -15.14 -20.66
CA GLN A 174 -5.49 -15.80 -21.96
C GLN A 174 -4.08 -15.86 -22.59
N GLN A 175 -3.03 -15.64 -21.82
CA GLN A 175 -1.64 -15.78 -22.24
C GLN A 175 -1.22 -17.27 -22.25
N PRO A 176 -0.27 -17.66 -23.12
CA PRO A 176 0.33 -18.99 -23.04
C PRO A 176 1.06 -19.20 -21.71
N VAL A 177 0.98 -20.41 -21.16
CA VAL A 177 1.68 -20.81 -19.91
C VAL A 177 2.99 -21.51 -20.19
N TRP A 178 3.08 -22.27 -21.29
CA TRP A 178 4.23 -23.11 -21.64
C TRP A 178 5.07 -22.50 -22.75
N HIS A 179 6.37 -22.34 -22.52
CA HIS A 179 7.29 -21.60 -23.37
C HIS A 179 8.55 -22.39 -23.74
N GLY A 180 9.37 -21.84 -24.64
CA GLY A 180 10.63 -22.42 -25.11
C GLY A 180 10.52 -23.09 -26.48
N GLU A 181 11.69 -23.37 -27.10
CA GLU A 181 11.80 -24.10 -28.36
C GLU A 181 11.97 -25.61 -28.09
N GLY A 182 11.19 -26.44 -28.78
CA GLY A 182 11.21 -27.89 -28.58
C GLY A 182 10.52 -28.38 -27.33
N GLU A 183 10.87 -29.57 -26.86
CA GLU A 183 10.37 -30.19 -25.63
C GLU A 183 11.52 -30.72 -24.79
N PRO A 184 11.45 -30.64 -23.45
CA PRO A 184 10.34 -30.10 -22.66
C PRO A 184 10.29 -28.57 -22.70
N LYS A 185 9.08 -28.01 -22.56
CA LYS A 185 8.83 -26.57 -22.37
C LYS A 185 8.91 -26.23 -20.88
N TYR A 186 9.26 -24.97 -20.57
CA TYR A 186 9.18 -24.45 -19.19
C TYR A 186 7.86 -23.73 -18.94
N GLU A 187 7.41 -23.74 -17.71
CA GLU A 187 6.29 -22.92 -17.23
C GLU A 187 6.72 -21.46 -17.09
N GLY A 188 5.85 -20.54 -17.45
CA GLY A 188 5.99 -19.10 -17.25
C GLY A 188 4.60 -18.48 -17.30
N VAL A 189 3.91 -18.52 -16.14
CA VAL A 189 2.49 -18.12 -16.03
C VAL A 189 2.27 -16.69 -16.50
N PHE A 190 3.22 -15.78 -16.26
CA PHE A 190 3.09 -14.38 -16.67
C PHE A 190 3.51 -14.15 -18.12
N TRP A 191 4.70 -14.59 -18.50
CA TRP A 191 5.20 -14.51 -19.88
C TRP A 191 6.52 -15.29 -20.06
N HIS A 192 6.96 -15.45 -21.32
CA HIS A 192 8.14 -16.24 -21.64
C HIS A 192 9.46 -15.77 -21.01
N GLY A 193 9.55 -14.50 -20.59
CA GLY A 193 10.74 -13.94 -19.94
C GLY A 193 10.81 -14.20 -18.44
N MET A 194 9.76 -14.81 -17.87
CA MET A 194 9.60 -15.08 -16.43
C MET A 194 9.34 -16.58 -16.20
N PRO A 195 10.38 -17.46 -16.30
CA PRO A 195 10.24 -18.87 -16.00
C PRO A 195 9.91 -19.10 -14.52
N ASP A 196 8.89 -19.92 -14.26
CA ASP A 196 8.40 -20.20 -12.91
C ASP A 196 9.32 -21.17 -12.16
N MET A 197 9.55 -20.84 -10.87
CA MET A 197 10.39 -21.62 -9.97
C MET A 197 9.65 -22.88 -9.51
N ASN A 198 10.40 -23.96 -9.33
CA ASN A 198 9.87 -25.24 -8.86
C ASN A 198 9.95 -25.39 -7.34
N PHE A 199 8.92 -24.96 -6.61
CA PHE A 199 8.88 -25.06 -5.16
C PHE A 199 8.65 -26.49 -4.63
N ALA A 200 8.41 -27.48 -5.49
CA ALA A 200 8.49 -28.89 -5.11
C ALA A 200 9.93 -29.32 -4.80
N ASN A 201 10.93 -28.57 -5.31
CA ASN A 201 12.32 -28.72 -4.93
C ASN A 201 12.65 -27.83 -3.72
N PRO A 202 12.94 -28.41 -2.53
CA PRO A 202 13.19 -27.62 -1.32
C PRO A 202 14.42 -26.70 -1.42
N GLN A 203 15.38 -27.00 -2.31
CA GLN A 203 16.54 -26.14 -2.53
C GLN A 203 16.14 -24.76 -3.06
N VAL A 204 15.05 -24.66 -3.81
CA VAL A 204 14.52 -23.37 -4.29
C VAL A 204 14.11 -22.48 -3.12
N MET A 205 13.37 -23.01 -2.15
CA MET A 205 13.01 -22.27 -0.95
C MET A 205 14.24 -21.89 -0.12
N ASP A 206 15.24 -22.76 -0.04
CA ASP A 206 16.48 -22.49 0.70
C ASP A 206 17.25 -21.29 0.09
N GLU A 207 17.34 -21.18 -1.26
CA GLU A 207 17.92 -20.02 -1.95
C GLU A 207 17.18 -18.72 -1.60
N PHE A 208 15.84 -18.72 -1.58
CA PHE A 208 15.06 -17.54 -1.21
C PHE A 208 15.16 -17.21 0.28
N LYS A 209 15.31 -18.19 1.15
CA LYS A 209 15.61 -17.96 2.57
C LYS A 209 16.97 -17.30 2.77
N GLU A 210 18.00 -17.73 2.04
CA GLU A 210 19.32 -17.09 2.07
C GLU A 210 19.26 -15.65 1.55
N ALA A 211 18.55 -15.40 0.44
CA ALA A 211 18.36 -14.06 -0.09
C ALA A 211 17.58 -13.16 0.90
N SER A 212 16.54 -13.68 1.55
CA SER A 212 15.78 -12.93 2.57
C SER A 212 16.63 -12.60 3.79
N GLN A 213 17.48 -13.51 4.24
CA GLN A 213 18.43 -13.26 5.33
C GLN A 213 19.40 -12.14 5.00
N PHE A 214 19.93 -12.10 3.77
CA PHE A 214 20.79 -11.00 3.31
C PHE A 214 20.09 -9.64 3.44
N TRP A 215 18.85 -9.52 2.97
CA TRP A 215 18.12 -8.26 3.04
C TRP A 215 17.78 -7.84 4.47
N LEU A 216 17.43 -8.80 5.34
CA LEU A 216 17.05 -8.54 6.72
C LEU A 216 18.26 -8.23 7.64
N GLU A 217 19.36 -8.97 7.51
CA GLU A 217 20.52 -8.85 8.40
C GLU A 217 21.58 -7.88 7.88
N GLU A 218 21.93 -7.95 6.57
CA GLU A 218 23.02 -7.16 6.02
C GLU A 218 22.56 -5.75 5.58
N VAL A 219 21.32 -5.65 5.06
CA VAL A 219 20.75 -4.37 4.60
C VAL A 219 19.87 -3.74 5.67
N GLY A 220 19.14 -4.55 6.45
CA GLY A 220 18.38 -4.11 7.61
C GLY A 220 16.93 -3.73 7.32
N ILE A 221 16.35 -4.13 6.17
CA ILE A 221 14.95 -3.83 5.83
C ILE A 221 13.96 -4.41 6.85
N ASP A 222 12.69 -3.98 6.80
CA ASP A 222 11.66 -4.32 7.79
C ASP A 222 10.64 -5.34 7.28
N GLY A 223 10.74 -5.75 6.03
CA GLY A 223 9.83 -6.75 5.48
C GLY A 223 9.83 -6.85 3.97
N PHE A 224 8.84 -7.60 3.48
CA PHE A 224 8.70 -7.91 2.07
C PHE A 224 7.25 -7.74 1.60
N ARG A 225 7.07 -7.13 0.43
CA ARG A 225 5.89 -7.35 -0.39
C ARG A 225 6.16 -8.55 -1.29
N LEU A 226 5.32 -9.55 -1.19
CA LEU A 226 5.49 -10.83 -1.85
C LEU A 226 4.66 -10.86 -3.12
N ASP A 227 5.37 -10.77 -4.24
CA ASP A 227 4.80 -10.78 -5.58
C ASP A 227 4.14 -12.11 -5.89
N ALA A 228 3.00 -12.08 -6.59
CA ALA A 228 2.34 -13.27 -7.12
C ALA A 228 2.16 -14.41 -6.10
N ALA A 229 1.87 -14.09 -4.84
CA ALA A 229 1.95 -15.01 -3.71
C ALA A 229 1.11 -16.29 -3.82
N LYS A 230 0.11 -16.32 -4.71
CA LYS A 230 -0.73 -17.51 -4.95
C LYS A 230 -0.22 -18.44 -6.04
N TYR A 231 0.89 -18.09 -6.71
CA TYR A 231 1.37 -18.79 -7.90
C TYR A 231 2.65 -19.61 -7.69
N LEU A 232 3.22 -19.67 -6.46
CA LEU A 232 4.42 -20.50 -6.17
C LEU A 232 4.21 -21.98 -6.56
N TYR A 233 3.01 -22.52 -6.28
CA TYR A 233 2.43 -23.63 -7.01
C TYR A 233 1.25 -23.08 -7.79
N SER A 234 1.28 -23.18 -9.11
CA SER A 234 0.17 -22.73 -9.94
C SER A 234 -0.98 -23.74 -9.96
N ALA A 235 -2.18 -23.28 -10.30
CA ALA A 235 -3.33 -24.14 -10.55
C ALA A 235 -3.13 -25.14 -11.71
N TYR A 236 -2.05 -24.97 -12.48
CA TYR A 236 -1.68 -25.83 -13.60
C TYR A 236 -0.79 -26.99 -13.16
N GLN A 237 -0.16 -26.87 -11.99
CA GLN A 237 0.69 -27.90 -11.39
C GLN A 237 -0.11 -28.79 -10.43
N LEU A 238 -0.91 -28.18 -9.55
CA LEU A 238 -1.61 -28.86 -8.47
C LEU A 238 -3.07 -28.39 -8.35
N GLU A 239 -4.01 -29.33 -8.15
CA GLU A 239 -5.41 -29.01 -7.84
C GLU A 239 -5.52 -28.26 -6.50
N ASP A 240 -4.74 -28.69 -5.50
CA ASP A 240 -4.74 -28.14 -4.13
C ASP A 240 -3.67 -27.05 -3.92
N HIS A 241 -3.32 -26.31 -4.98
CA HIS A 241 -2.22 -25.33 -5.00
C HIS A 241 -2.31 -24.27 -3.89
N HIS A 242 -3.50 -23.87 -3.43
CA HIS A 242 -3.64 -22.90 -2.34
C HIS A 242 -3.15 -23.46 -1.01
N GLU A 243 -3.43 -24.75 -0.70
CA GLU A 243 -2.97 -25.38 0.54
C GLU A 243 -1.44 -25.48 0.56
N GLU A 244 -0.84 -25.88 -0.55
CA GLU A 244 0.63 -25.98 -0.69
C GLU A 244 1.30 -24.61 -0.61
N ASN A 245 0.75 -23.59 -1.29
CA ASN A 245 1.24 -22.22 -1.19
C ASN A 245 1.19 -21.69 0.25
N VAL A 246 0.09 -21.92 0.97
CA VAL A 246 -0.03 -21.52 2.38
C VAL A 246 1.00 -22.23 3.26
N ALA A 247 1.30 -23.51 2.98
CA ALA A 247 2.33 -24.24 3.71
C ALA A 247 3.73 -23.65 3.48
N LEU A 248 4.05 -23.28 2.23
CA LEU A 248 5.30 -22.58 1.88
C LEU A 248 5.42 -21.23 2.59
N TRP A 249 4.36 -20.44 2.60
CA TRP A 249 4.37 -19.15 3.29
C TRP A 249 4.52 -19.27 4.80
N LYS A 250 3.94 -20.30 5.43
CA LYS A 250 4.16 -20.58 6.86
C LYS A 250 5.63 -20.91 7.16
N ASP A 251 6.26 -21.67 6.29
CA ASP A 251 7.69 -22.03 6.44
C ASP A 251 8.58 -20.80 6.24
N PHE A 252 8.31 -20.00 5.22
CA PHE A 252 9.04 -18.75 4.96
C PHE A 252 8.84 -17.72 6.10
N ASN A 253 7.60 -17.54 6.59
CA ASN A 253 7.28 -16.66 7.71
C ASN A 253 8.06 -17.07 8.98
N ALA A 254 8.07 -18.37 9.29
CA ALA A 254 8.81 -18.87 10.44
C ALA A 254 10.33 -18.58 10.32
N HIS A 255 10.89 -18.69 9.11
CA HIS A 255 12.28 -18.37 8.85
C HIS A 255 12.58 -16.88 9.08
N VAL A 256 11.88 -15.97 8.41
CA VAL A 256 12.17 -14.52 8.47
C VAL A 256 11.89 -13.94 9.86
N LYS A 257 10.86 -14.43 10.56
CA LYS A 257 10.59 -14.03 11.95
C LYS A 257 11.58 -14.61 12.95
N GLY A 258 12.25 -15.69 12.59
CA GLY A 258 13.39 -16.23 13.33
C GLY A 258 14.61 -15.30 13.27
N ILE A 259 14.76 -14.55 12.17
CA ILE A 259 15.82 -13.57 11.96
C ILE A 259 15.43 -12.23 12.63
N LYS A 260 14.30 -11.65 12.21
CA LYS A 260 13.80 -10.35 12.70
C LYS A 260 12.31 -10.50 13.07
N PRO A 261 11.95 -10.58 14.38
CA PRO A 261 10.59 -10.96 14.82
C PRO A 261 9.45 -10.06 14.33
N HIS A 262 9.74 -8.82 13.97
CA HIS A 262 8.76 -7.84 13.50
C HIS A 262 8.76 -7.68 11.97
N THR A 263 9.43 -8.56 11.22
CA THR A 263 9.41 -8.55 9.76
C THR A 263 7.98 -8.60 9.25
N MET A 264 7.58 -7.64 8.40
CA MET A 264 6.27 -7.60 7.76
C MET A 264 6.28 -8.42 6.48
N LEU A 265 5.31 -9.33 6.33
CA LEU A 265 5.05 -10.07 5.10
C LEU A 265 3.68 -9.68 4.56
N VAL A 266 3.66 -8.89 3.49
CA VAL A 266 2.43 -8.52 2.79
C VAL A 266 2.36 -9.21 1.44
N GLY A 267 1.33 -10.05 1.24
CA GLY A 267 1.17 -10.84 0.02
C GLY A 267 0.26 -10.19 -1.01
N GLU A 268 0.68 -10.27 -2.27
CA GLU A 268 -0.23 -10.01 -3.37
C GLU A 268 -1.03 -11.28 -3.68
N VAL A 269 -2.27 -11.30 -3.21
CA VAL A 269 -3.23 -12.37 -3.49
C VAL A 269 -4.47 -11.74 -4.11
N TRP A 270 -4.43 -11.56 -5.42
CA TRP A 270 -5.57 -10.99 -6.15
C TRP A 270 -6.64 -12.05 -6.38
N ASP A 271 -7.52 -12.19 -5.39
CA ASP A 271 -8.57 -13.21 -5.37
C ASP A 271 -9.72 -12.80 -4.41
N SER A 272 -10.73 -13.67 -4.31
CA SER A 272 -11.81 -13.49 -3.35
C SER A 272 -11.31 -13.47 -1.89
N ALA A 273 -12.04 -12.78 -1.00
CA ALA A 273 -11.70 -12.75 0.43
C ALA A 273 -11.55 -14.14 1.06
N SER A 274 -12.28 -15.16 0.54
CA SER A 274 -12.15 -16.53 1.05
C SER A 274 -10.82 -17.17 0.70
N VAL A 275 -10.23 -16.84 -0.44
CA VAL A 275 -8.88 -17.28 -0.83
C VAL A 275 -7.84 -16.48 -0.08
N VAL A 276 -7.92 -15.13 -0.09
CA VAL A 276 -6.99 -14.27 0.66
C VAL A 276 -6.88 -14.71 2.12
N GLY A 277 -8.02 -14.99 2.79
CA GLY A 277 -8.04 -15.45 4.18
C GLY A 277 -7.24 -16.72 4.45
N GLN A 278 -7.10 -17.62 3.48
CA GLN A 278 -6.25 -18.81 3.64
C GLN A 278 -4.77 -18.43 3.74
N TYR A 279 -4.32 -17.48 2.92
CA TYR A 279 -2.92 -17.01 2.88
C TYR A 279 -2.52 -16.26 4.14
N LEU A 280 -3.45 -15.58 4.82
CA LEU A 280 -3.19 -14.91 6.10
C LEU A 280 -2.80 -15.88 7.24
N GLN A 281 -2.87 -17.18 7.03
CA GLN A 281 -2.30 -18.16 7.95
C GLN A 281 -0.76 -18.25 7.87
N GLY A 282 -0.16 -17.76 6.78
CA GLY A 282 1.29 -17.73 6.56
C GLY A 282 1.83 -16.33 6.32
N LEU A 283 0.96 -15.36 6.05
CA LEU A 283 1.30 -13.97 5.78
C LEU A 283 0.72 -13.06 6.87
N ASP A 284 1.38 -11.94 7.18
CA ASP A 284 0.86 -10.97 8.14
C ASP A 284 -0.27 -10.13 7.54
N SER A 285 -0.25 -9.94 6.21
CA SER A 285 -1.19 -9.07 5.51
C SER A 285 -1.39 -9.50 4.05
N GLY A 286 -2.49 -9.05 3.48
CA GLY A 286 -2.79 -9.16 2.05
C GLY A 286 -3.51 -7.93 1.55
N PHE A 287 -3.27 -7.55 0.28
CA PHE A 287 -3.90 -6.39 -0.33
C PHE A 287 -5.40 -6.57 -0.53
N ASN A 288 -6.19 -5.56 -0.13
CA ASN A 288 -7.65 -5.59 -0.19
C ASN A 288 -8.18 -4.89 -1.46
N PHE A 289 -8.09 -5.58 -2.59
CA PHE A 289 -8.54 -5.09 -3.91
C PHE A 289 -10.06 -4.80 -3.96
N ASP A 290 -10.87 -5.56 -3.23
CA ASP A 290 -12.34 -5.33 -3.18
C ASP A 290 -12.65 -3.99 -2.48
N LEU A 291 -11.96 -3.67 -1.38
CA LEU A 291 -12.14 -2.40 -0.69
C LEU A 291 -11.72 -1.20 -1.55
N SER A 292 -10.59 -1.29 -2.26
CA SER A 292 -10.14 -0.29 -3.22
C SER A 292 -11.25 0.03 -4.23
N SER A 293 -11.78 -1.00 -4.90
CA SER A 293 -12.85 -0.87 -5.88
C SER A 293 -14.14 -0.27 -5.26
N ARG A 294 -14.50 -0.63 -4.02
CA ARG A 294 -15.66 -0.09 -3.32
C ARG A 294 -15.50 1.38 -2.98
N ILE A 295 -14.31 1.79 -2.50
CA ILE A 295 -14.05 3.21 -2.18
C ILE A 295 -14.21 4.05 -3.46
N LEU A 296 -13.49 3.70 -4.53
CA LEU A 296 -13.53 4.46 -5.78
C LEU A 296 -14.95 4.49 -6.39
N SER A 297 -15.64 3.35 -6.39
CA SER A 297 -17.03 3.29 -6.88
C SER A 297 -17.99 4.11 -6.02
N SER A 298 -17.81 4.14 -4.69
CA SER A 298 -18.66 4.92 -3.80
C SER A 298 -18.51 6.42 -4.06
N VAL A 299 -17.29 6.86 -4.21
CA VAL A 299 -16.98 8.27 -4.47
C VAL A 299 -17.48 8.70 -5.85
N GLN A 300 -17.23 7.90 -6.91
CA GLN A 300 -17.73 8.20 -8.26
C GLN A 300 -19.26 8.29 -8.34
N GLN A 301 -19.95 7.42 -7.59
CA GLN A 301 -21.42 7.35 -7.59
C GLN A 301 -22.05 8.27 -6.53
N GLU A 302 -21.22 8.96 -5.72
CA GLU A 302 -21.66 9.75 -4.58
C GLU A 302 -22.63 8.98 -3.66
N ARG A 303 -22.36 7.68 -3.46
CA ARG A 303 -23.22 6.74 -2.75
C ARG A 303 -22.40 5.64 -2.07
N ASP A 304 -22.72 5.32 -0.80
CA ASP A 304 -22.11 4.16 -0.13
C ASP A 304 -22.45 2.85 -0.87
N THR A 305 -21.43 2.18 -1.38
CA THR A 305 -21.52 0.83 -1.98
C THR A 305 -21.32 -0.28 -0.94
N GLY A 306 -21.41 0.04 0.34
CA GLY A 306 -21.25 -0.89 1.44
C GLY A 306 -19.80 -1.02 1.92
N ILE A 307 -19.07 0.09 2.01
CA ILE A 307 -17.67 0.13 2.44
C ILE A 307 -17.51 -0.51 3.83
N ALA A 308 -18.13 0.08 4.86
CA ALA A 308 -17.99 -0.41 6.23
C ALA A 308 -18.55 -1.84 6.40
N SER A 309 -19.73 -2.12 5.83
CA SER A 309 -20.37 -3.44 5.97
C SER A 309 -19.63 -4.54 5.20
N GLY A 310 -19.01 -4.21 4.06
CA GLY A 310 -18.14 -5.13 3.31
C GLY A 310 -16.88 -5.45 4.09
N LEU A 311 -16.21 -4.41 4.59
CA LEU A 311 -14.98 -4.56 5.37
C LEU A 311 -15.22 -5.32 6.69
N GLU A 312 -16.28 -5.01 7.44
CA GLU A 312 -16.63 -5.75 8.67
C GLU A 312 -16.83 -7.26 8.40
N LYS A 313 -17.49 -7.61 7.29
CA LYS A 313 -17.66 -9.03 6.90
C LYS A 313 -16.34 -9.71 6.58
N VAL A 314 -15.49 -9.04 5.79
CA VAL A 314 -14.17 -9.57 5.41
C VAL A 314 -13.31 -9.76 6.66
N ARG A 315 -13.25 -8.76 7.54
CA ARG A 315 -12.49 -8.83 8.79
C ARG A 315 -12.99 -9.93 9.74
N ASN A 316 -14.30 -10.11 9.87
CA ASN A 316 -14.87 -11.22 10.63
C ASN A 316 -14.47 -12.59 10.05
N HIS A 317 -14.41 -12.70 8.73
CA HIS A 317 -13.91 -13.92 8.07
C HIS A 317 -12.42 -14.12 8.37
N PHE A 318 -11.57 -13.12 8.13
CA PHE A 318 -10.13 -13.20 8.37
C PHE A 318 -9.81 -13.53 9.82
N SER A 319 -10.45 -12.88 10.79
CA SER A 319 -10.28 -13.18 12.23
C SER A 319 -10.70 -14.60 12.62
N SER A 320 -11.54 -15.26 11.81
CA SER A 320 -11.92 -16.65 12.03
C SER A 320 -10.88 -17.67 11.54
N VAL A 321 -9.96 -17.26 10.65
CA VAL A 321 -8.98 -18.15 10.00
C VAL A 321 -7.52 -17.79 10.32
N ALA A 322 -7.23 -16.56 10.74
CA ALA A 322 -5.89 -16.09 11.09
C ALA A 322 -5.93 -15.16 12.31
N GLU A 323 -4.94 -15.25 13.19
CA GLU A 323 -4.76 -14.35 14.33
C GLU A 323 -3.72 -13.28 14.00
N GLY A 324 -3.97 -12.04 14.41
CA GLY A 324 -2.97 -10.95 14.33
C GLY A 324 -2.69 -10.42 12.93
N TYR A 325 -3.55 -10.72 11.94
CA TYR A 325 -3.40 -10.18 10.59
C TYR A 325 -3.70 -8.66 10.57
N VAL A 326 -3.13 -7.96 9.59
CA VAL A 326 -3.37 -6.54 9.31
C VAL A 326 -3.91 -6.40 7.90
N ASP A 327 -4.98 -5.61 7.68
CA ASP A 327 -5.43 -5.29 6.33
C ASP A 327 -4.41 -4.37 5.63
N SER A 328 -4.03 -4.67 4.39
CA SER A 328 -3.32 -3.75 3.51
C SER A 328 -4.33 -3.08 2.58
N THR A 329 -4.67 -1.84 2.90
CA THR A 329 -5.67 -1.06 2.16
C THR A 329 -4.99 -0.07 1.22
N PHE A 330 -5.59 0.21 0.07
CA PHE A 330 -5.03 1.11 -0.94
C PHE A 330 -6.14 1.61 -1.87
N LEU A 331 -5.88 2.63 -2.67
CA LEU A 331 -6.78 3.07 -3.76
C LEU A 331 -6.34 2.49 -5.09
N THR A 332 -5.09 2.69 -5.46
CA THR A 332 -4.46 2.12 -6.65
C THR A 332 -3.00 1.77 -6.36
N ASN A 333 -2.36 1.07 -7.29
CA ASN A 333 -0.95 0.70 -7.24
C ASN A 333 -0.32 0.80 -8.65
N HIS A 334 0.89 0.28 -8.80
CA HIS A 334 1.64 0.27 -10.07
C HIS A 334 1.02 -0.57 -11.20
N ASP A 335 -0.04 -1.36 -10.93
CA ASP A 335 -0.73 -2.22 -11.90
C ASP A 335 -2.15 -1.78 -12.24
N ILE A 336 -2.64 -0.71 -11.60
CA ILE A 336 -4.00 -0.20 -11.74
C ILE A 336 -3.95 1.26 -12.19
N ASP A 337 -4.86 1.66 -13.09
CA ASP A 337 -5.01 3.06 -13.50
C ASP A 337 -5.09 3.99 -12.29
N ARG A 338 -4.34 5.11 -12.32
CA ARG A 338 -4.21 6.02 -11.18
C ARG A 338 -5.55 6.57 -10.72
N VAL A 339 -5.67 6.86 -9.42
CA VAL A 339 -6.87 7.39 -8.76
C VAL A 339 -7.48 8.56 -9.54
N MET A 340 -6.67 9.57 -9.85
CA MET A 340 -7.16 10.78 -10.53
C MET A 340 -7.71 10.47 -11.92
N SER A 341 -7.11 9.52 -12.65
CA SER A 341 -7.64 9.07 -13.96
C SER A 341 -8.97 8.34 -13.80
N GLN A 342 -9.09 7.45 -12.82
CA GLN A 342 -10.34 6.74 -12.55
C GLN A 342 -11.46 7.70 -12.12
N LEU A 343 -11.12 8.76 -11.37
CA LEU A 343 -12.07 9.77 -10.92
C LEU A 343 -12.29 10.91 -11.96
N ASN A 344 -11.81 10.75 -13.20
CA ASN A 344 -11.97 11.71 -14.30
C ASN A 344 -11.45 13.13 -13.96
N GLY A 345 -10.38 13.23 -13.20
CA GLY A 345 -9.75 14.48 -12.80
C GLY A 345 -10.51 15.28 -11.73
N ASN A 346 -11.49 14.65 -11.06
CA ASN A 346 -12.28 15.29 -10.00
C ASN A 346 -11.49 15.29 -8.67
N GLU A 347 -11.00 16.46 -8.27
CA GLU A 347 -10.17 16.62 -7.07
C GLU A 347 -10.96 16.42 -5.77
N GLU A 348 -12.24 16.85 -5.71
CA GLU A 348 -13.08 16.64 -4.52
C GLU A 348 -13.33 15.15 -4.29
N HIS A 349 -13.54 14.39 -5.37
CA HIS A 349 -13.63 12.93 -5.27
C HIS A 349 -12.32 12.29 -4.82
N ALA A 350 -11.15 12.80 -5.28
CA ALA A 350 -9.85 12.31 -4.85
C ALA A 350 -9.61 12.58 -3.35
N LYS A 351 -9.92 13.79 -2.86
CA LYS A 351 -9.87 14.13 -1.43
C LYS A 351 -10.77 13.21 -0.60
N MET A 352 -11.99 12.94 -1.09
CA MET A 352 -12.92 12.05 -0.41
C MET A 352 -12.44 10.59 -0.39
N ALA A 353 -11.86 10.09 -1.49
CA ALA A 353 -11.28 8.75 -1.53
C ALA A 353 -10.10 8.61 -0.54
N ALA A 354 -9.23 9.62 -0.46
CA ALA A 354 -8.16 9.69 0.54
C ALA A 354 -8.69 9.68 1.97
N SER A 355 -9.73 10.49 2.25
CA SER A 355 -10.36 10.54 3.57
C SER A 355 -10.97 9.19 3.98
N LEU A 356 -11.62 8.50 3.06
CA LEU A 356 -12.13 7.14 3.30
C LEU A 356 -11.00 6.17 3.60
N LEU A 357 -9.99 6.09 2.73
CA LEU A 357 -8.84 5.20 2.90
C LEU A 357 -8.17 5.40 4.27
N LEU A 358 -7.87 6.65 4.61
CA LEU A 358 -7.05 7.00 5.77
C LEU A 358 -7.81 7.00 7.11
N THR A 359 -9.14 6.89 7.10
CA THR A 359 -9.94 6.72 8.31
C THR A 359 -10.37 5.27 8.57
N LEU A 360 -10.23 4.37 7.59
CA LEU A 360 -10.49 2.94 7.73
C LEU A 360 -9.34 2.21 8.46
N PRO A 361 -9.58 1.02 9.04
CA PRO A 361 -8.53 0.23 9.71
C PRO A 361 -7.54 -0.38 8.73
N GLY A 362 -6.41 -0.87 9.26
CA GLY A 362 -5.34 -1.52 8.52
C GLY A 362 -4.18 -0.57 8.18
N ASN A 363 -3.25 -1.04 7.38
CA ASN A 363 -2.15 -0.25 6.84
C ASN A 363 -2.55 0.31 5.47
N PRO A 364 -2.80 1.63 5.32
CA PRO A 364 -3.02 2.21 4.01
C PRO A 364 -1.71 2.32 3.22
N TYR A 365 -1.77 2.01 1.93
CA TYR A 365 -0.68 2.17 0.96
C TYR A 365 -1.06 3.24 -0.04
N LEU A 366 -0.20 4.24 -0.20
CA LEU A 366 -0.34 5.33 -1.17
C LEU A 366 0.65 5.10 -2.31
N TYR A 367 0.18 5.10 -3.55
CA TYR A 367 1.06 5.01 -4.70
C TYR A 367 1.68 6.37 -5.01
N TYR A 368 3.01 6.45 -5.22
CA TYR A 368 3.70 7.73 -5.42
C TYR A 368 2.98 8.64 -6.44
N GLY A 369 2.83 9.91 -6.07
CA GLY A 369 2.14 10.90 -6.87
C GLY A 369 0.61 10.89 -6.78
N GLU A 370 0.02 9.96 -6.01
CA GLU A 370 -1.42 9.96 -5.70
C GLU A 370 -1.80 11.23 -4.94
N GLU A 371 -0.96 11.64 -3.99
CA GLU A 371 -1.14 12.81 -3.13
C GLU A 371 -1.06 14.17 -3.87
N VAL A 372 -0.49 14.18 -5.06
CA VAL A 372 -0.45 15.38 -5.92
C VAL A 372 -1.38 15.29 -7.13
N GLY A 373 -2.13 14.20 -7.23
CA GLY A 373 -3.11 14.00 -8.28
C GLY A 373 -2.51 13.65 -9.64
N LEU A 374 -1.43 12.85 -9.68
CA LEU A 374 -0.92 12.34 -10.95
C LEU A 374 -1.97 11.45 -11.62
N GLU A 375 -2.14 11.64 -12.92
CA GLU A 375 -2.94 10.82 -13.79
C GLU A 375 -2.08 9.77 -14.50
N GLY A 376 -2.68 8.67 -14.92
CA GLY A 376 -2.04 7.61 -15.70
C GLY A 376 -3.00 6.45 -15.91
N MET A 377 -2.97 5.88 -17.12
CA MET A 377 -3.79 4.73 -17.50
C MET A 377 -2.92 3.73 -18.26
N LYS A 378 -3.32 2.47 -18.25
CA LYS A 378 -2.65 1.41 -19.03
C LYS A 378 -2.30 1.86 -20.47
N PRO A 379 -1.16 1.45 -21.04
CA PRO A 379 -0.26 0.41 -20.53
C PRO A 379 0.58 0.91 -19.32
N ASP A 380 1.22 -0.03 -18.63
CA ASP A 380 1.83 0.15 -17.31
C ASP A 380 2.85 1.29 -17.24
N GLU A 381 3.60 1.53 -18.31
CA GLU A 381 4.57 2.61 -18.39
C GLU A 381 3.95 3.99 -18.11
N HIS A 382 2.68 4.18 -18.51
CA HIS A 382 1.97 5.43 -18.30
C HIS A 382 1.29 5.55 -16.92
N ILE A 383 1.10 4.44 -16.22
CA ILE A 383 0.74 4.46 -14.80
C ILE A 383 1.96 4.83 -13.96
N ARG A 384 3.17 4.53 -14.46
CA ARG A 384 4.46 4.68 -13.80
C ARG A 384 5.25 5.92 -14.27
N GLU A 385 4.56 6.94 -14.81
CA GLU A 385 5.17 8.19 -15.24
C GLU A 385 5.94 8.89 -14.11
N PRO A 386 7.00 9.66 -14.44
CA PRO A 386 7.85 10.32 -13.46
C PRO A 386 7.11 11.20 -12.45
N MET A 387 7.57 11.24 -11.20
CA MET A 387 7.12 12.22 -10.20
C MET A 387 7.45 13.63 -10.66
N ILE A 388 6.63 14.62 -10.29
CA ILE A 388 6.82 16.03 -10.66
C ILE A 388 7.09 16.84 -9.39
N TRP A 389 8.37 17.19 -9.19
CA TRP A 389 8.78 17.87 -7.98
C TRP A 389 8.60 19.39 -8.05
N LYS A 390 8.88 20.01 -9.21
CA LYS A 390 8.87 21.47 -9.38
C LYS A 390 8.00 21.89 -10.55
N LYS A 391 7.54 23.14 -10.50
CA LYS A 391 6.80 23.79 -11.60
C LYS A 391 7.66 23.87 -12.85
N ASP A 392 8.92 24.21 -12.68
CA ASP A 392 9.91 24.16 -13.75
C ASP A 392 10.60 22.79 -13.78
N LYS A 393 11.06 22.37 -14.96
CA LYS A 393 11.83 21.13 -15.10
C LYS A 393 13.11 21.22 -14.27
N SER A 394 13.33 20.25 -13.38
CA SER A 394 14.49 20.21 -12.50
C SER A 394 15.39 19.00 -12.77
N PRO A 395 16.68 19.05 -12.42
CA PRO A 395 17.60 17.93 -12.60
C PRO A 395 17.23 16.67 -11.78
N GLU A 396 16.49 16.84 -10.70
CA GLU A 396 16.03 15.74 -9.85
C GLU A 396 14.82 14.96 -10.41
N GLU A 397 14.30 15.40 -11.55
CA GLU A 397 13.16 14.78 -12.19
C GLU A 397 13.62 13.76 -13.22
N THR A 398 13.09 12.55 -13.12
CA THR A 398 13.45 11.47 -14.04
C THR A 398 12.89 11.70 -15.45
N THR A 399 13.55 11.12 -16.43
CA THR A 399 13.17 11.20 -17.85
C THR A 399 13.14 9.83 -18.53
N TRP A 400 13.02 8.77 -17.74
CA TRP A 400 13.01 7.37 -18.20
C TRP A 400 11.90 7.09 -19.24
N ILE A 401 10.81 7.87 -19.20
CA ILE A 401 9.73 7.85 -20.20
C ILE A 401 9.21 9.28 -20.45
N GLU A 402 8.72 9.54 -21.65
CA GLU A 402 8.02 10.77 -21.98
C GLU A 402 6.61 10.76 -21.36
N ARG A 403 6.24 11.82 -20.63
CA ARG A 403 4.91 11.97 -20.03
C ARG A 403 3.83 12.08 -21.08
N ARG A 404 2.78 11.34 -20.88
CA ARG A 404 1.56 11.40 -21.68
C ARG A 404 0.41 12.04 -20.94
N TYR A 405 0.34 11.80 -19.63
CA TYR A 405 -0.71 12.29 -18.74
C TYR A 405 -0.24 13.55 -18.00
N SER A 406 -0.30 13.70 -16.80
CA SER A 406 0.11 14.75 -15.83
C SER A 406 1.04 15.85 -16.37
N THR A 407 0.63 16.56 -17.44
CA THR A 407 1.49 17.56 -18.12
C THR A 407 1.36 18.98 -17.55
N ASN A 408 0.30 19.26 -16.77
CA ASN A 408 0.07 20.57 -16.15
C ASN A 408 0.81 20.67 -14.81
N ARG A 409 2.08 21.12 -14.87
CA ARG A 409 2.96 21.26 -13.70
C ARG A 409 2.43 22.25 -12.66
N GLU A 410 1.75 23.31 -13.06
CA GLU A 410 1.13 24.28 -12.14
C GLU A 410 0.02 23.66 -11.29
N LYS A 411 -0.48 22.48 -11.67
CA LYS A 411 -1.48 21.73 -10.90
C LYS A 411 -0.87 20.61 -10.08
N VAL A 412 0.03 19.81 -10.66
CA VAL A 412 0.45 18.52 -10.09
C VAL A 412 1.89 18.48 -9.58
N ALA A 413 2.68 19.55 -9.74
CA ALA A 413 4.00 19.59 -9.13
C ALA A 413 3.89 19.68 -7.60
N VAL A 414 4.74 18.96 -6.89
CA VAL A 414 4.83 19.05 -5.42
C VAL A 414 4.98 20.51 -4.97
N GLU A 415 5.87 21.29 -5.63
CA GLU A 415 6.06 22.71 -5.34
C GLU A 415 4.75 23.51 -5.48
N ALA A 416 3.97 23.29 -6.54
CA ALA A 416 2.70 23.97 -6.76
C ALA A 416 1.65 23.61 -5.71
N GLN A 417 1.59 22.33 -5.35
CA GLN A 417 0.68 21.81 -4.33
C GLN A 417 1.03 22.35 -2.94
N LEU A 418 2.32 22.49 -2.62
CA LEU A 418 2.78 23.07 -1.35
C LEU A 418 2.44 24.57 -1.20
N GLU A 419 2.35 25.31 -2.29
CA GLU A 419 1.97 26.73 -2.29
C GLU A 419 0.45 26.96 -2.15
N ASN A 420 -0.36 25.94 -2.38
CA ASN A 420 -1.82 26.02 -2.33
C ASN A 420 -2.34 25.25 -1.09
N GLU A 421 -2.79 25.98 -0.06
CA GLU A 421 -3.30 25.40 1.18
C GLU A 421 -4.54 24.49 0.99
N ASP A 422 -5.30 24.70 -0.09
CA ASP A 422 -6.48 23.88 -0.43
C ASP A 422 -6.14 22.70 -1.34
N SER A 423 -4.85 22.43 -1.59
CA SER A 423 -4.41 21.38 -2.51
C SER A 423 -4.71 19.96 -2.02
N LEU A 424 -4.67 19.01 -2.94
CA LEU A 424 -4.78 17.59 -2.63
C LEU A 424 -3.65 17.12 -1.69
N LEU A 425 -2.42 17.63 -1.88
CA LEU A 425 -1.28 17.32 -1.02
C LEU A 425 -1.51 17.75 0.44
N HIS A 426 -2.02 18.97 0.65
CA HIS A 426 -2.35 19.43 2.00
C HIS A 426 -3.47 18.60 2.62
N HIS A 427 -4.46 18.19 1.83
CA HIS A 427 -5.51 17.29 2.29
C HIS A 427 -4.96 15.92 2.74
N TYR A 428 -4.04 15.31 1.95
CA TYR A 428 -3.38 14.06 2.36
C TYR A 428 -2.58 14.25 3.65
N ARG A 429 -1.79 15.32 3.77
CA ARG A 429 -1.05 15.64 4.99
C ARG A 429 -1.97 15.73 6.21
N GLU A 430 -3.06 16.45 6.07
CA GLU A 430 -4.02 16.66 7.15
C GLU A 430 -4.66 15.34 7.59
N ILE A 431 -5.22 14.56 6.66
CA ILE A 431 -5.92 13.33 7.02
C ILE A 431 -4.98 12.21 7.50
N ILE A 432 -3.73 12.17 7.03
CA ILE A 432 -2.69 11.29 7.58
C ILE A 432 -2.38 11.70 9.03
N ALA A 433 -2.24 12.99 9.30
CA ALA A 433 -2.00 13.50 10.65
C ALA A 433 -3.17 13.18 11.59
N VAL A 434 -4.41 13.37 11.13
CA VAL A 434 -5.63 12.96 11.87
C VAL A 434 -5.59 11.48 12.22
N ARG A 435 -5.27 10.61 11.25
CA ARG A 435 -5.09 9.18 11.50
C ARG A 435 -4.03 8.91 12.55
N ARG A 436 -2.83 9.45 12.36
CA ARG A 436 -1.64 9.13 13.18
C ARG A 436 -1.68 9.74 14.59
N SER A 437 -2.51 10.74 14.82
CA SER A 437 -2.67 11.37 16.15
C SER A 437 -3.78 10.75 16.98
N HIS A 438 -4.58 9.82 16.45
CA HIS A 438 -5.68 9.21 17.18
C HIS A 438 -5.55 7.68 17.24
N PRO A 439 -5.39 7.06 18.45
CA PRO A 439 -5.20 5.61 18.58
C PRO A 439 -6.32 4.79 17.93
N LEU A 440 -7.57 5.24 18.03
CA LEU A 440 -8.71 4.54 17.43
C LEU A 440 -8.69 4.57 15.90
N LEU A 441 -8.14 5.62 15.29
CA LEU A 441 -7.97 5.68 13.84
C LEU A 441 -6.78 4.86 13.36
N MET A 442 -5.76 4.67 14.21
CA MET A 442 -4.63 3.78 13.91
C MET A 442 -5.06 2.31 14.05
N ASP A 443 -5.39 1.87 15.26
CA ASP A 443 -5.46 0.46 15.62
C ASP A 443 -6.88 -0.04 15.94
N GLY A 444 -7.90 0.84 15.89
CA GLY A 444 -9.29 0.46 16.19
C GLY A 444 -9.91 -0.41 15.09
N GLU A 445 -10.85 -1.25 15.46
CA GLU A 445 -11.66 -2.06 14.55
C GLU A 445 -12.76 -1.22 13.90
N VAL A 446 -13.23 -1.63 12.71
CA VAL A 446 -14.41 -1.04 12.09
C VAL A 446 -15.68 -1.70 12.62
N LYS A 447 -16.70 -0.88 12.86
CA LYS A 447 -18.06 -1.32 13.18
C LYS A 447 -19.04 -0.50 12.35
N VAL A 448 -20.01 -1.17 11.75
CA VAL A 448 -21.06 -0.50 10.97
C VAL A 448 -21.89 0.41 11.86
N SER A 449 -22.02 1.70 11.49
CA SER A 449 -22.88 2.65 12.19
C SER A 449 -24.37 2.38 11.90
N GLU A 450 -25.23 2.71 12.88
CA GLU A 450 -26.69 2.73 12.70
C GLU A 450 -27.16 3.92 11.85
N ILE A 451 -26.32 4.95 11.71
CA ILE A 451 -26.62 6.13 10.89
C ILE A 451 -26.55 5.75 9.42
N LYS A 452 -27.69 5.88 8.74
CA LYS A 452 -27.82 5.59 7.31
C LYS A 452 -28.53 6.73 6.61
N LYS A 453 -27.85 7.29 5.63
CA LYS A 453 -28.36 8.37 4.80
C LYS A 453 -27.82 8.20 3.38
N GLU A 454 -28.60 8.57 2.39
CA GLU A 454 -28.13 8.62 1.02
C GLU A 454 -26.95 9.60 0.88
N GLY A 455 -25.92 9.22 0.14
CA GLY A 455 -24.71 10.01 -0.03
C GLY A 455 -23.78 10.06 1.19
N LEU A 456 -24.09 9.35 2.26
CA LEU A 456 -23.28 9.33 3.49
C LEU A 456 -22.64 7.95 3.69
N VAL A 457 -21.35 7.90 3.97
CA VAL A 457 -20.66 6.77 4.60
C VAL A 457 -20.49 7.07 6.07
N ALA A 458 -20.93 6.18 6.95
CA ALA A 458 -20.77 6.31 8.39
C ALA A 458 -20.37 4.98 9.03
N PHE A 459 -19.35 5.02 9.90
CA PHE A 459 -18.86 3.87 10.65
C PHE A 459 -18.23 4.30 11.97
N GLU A 460 -18.14 3.36 12.90
CA GLU A 460 -17.42 3.55 14.16
C GLU A 460 -16.03 2.89 14.05
N ARG A 461 -15.02 3.52 14.66
CA ARG A 461 -13.74 2.90 14.97
C ARG A 461 -13.71 2.60 16.46
N VAL A 462 -13.49 1.34 16.81
CA VAL A 462 -13.69 0.84 18.18
C VAL A 462 -12.45 0.12 18.67
N PHE A 463 -12.02 0.43 19.89
CA PHE A 463 -10.99 -0.31 20.60
C PHE A 463 -11.35 -0.40 22.08
N ASP A 464 -11.45 -1.62 22.61
CA ASP A 464 -11.97 -1.92 23.95
C ASP A 464 -13.37 -1.31 24.19
N LYS A 465 -13.47 -0.22 24.95
CA LYS A 465 -14.73 0.45 25.26
C LYS A 465 -14.84 1.85 24.66
N GLU A 466 -13.80 2.28 23.98
CA GLU A 466 -13.74 3.59 23.35
C GLU A 466 -14.11 3.50 21.89
N SER A 467 -14.76 4.52 21.38
CA SER A 467 -15.11 4.61 19.98
C SER A 467 -15.12 6.05 19.48
N VAL A 468 -14.88 6.20 18.19
CA VAL A 468 -15.13 7.43 17.43
C VAL A 468 -16.08 7.11 16.29
N LEU A 469 -16.94 8.07 15.96
CA LEU A 469 -17.82 8.00 14.80
C LEU A 469 -17.20 8.79 13.66
N VAL A 470 -16.97 8.11 12.52
CA VAL A 470 -16.48 8.73 11.29
C VAL A 470 -17.64 8.85 10.31
N MET A 471 -17.82 10.04 9.75
CA MET A 471 -18.83 10.31 8.73
C MET A 471 -18.21 11.03 7.54
N HIS A 472 -18.56 10.58 6.33
CA HIS A 472 -18.16 11.17 5.07
C HIS A 472 -19.40 11.52 4.24
N ASN A 473 -19.57 12.79 3.91
CA ASN A 473 -20.55 13.22 2.93
C ASN A 473 -19.93 13.13 1.54
N LEU A 474 -20.35 12.16 0.75
CA LEU A 474 -19.81 11.89 -0.59
C LEU A 474 -20.34 12.82 -1.68
N THR A 475 -21.32 13.69 -1.34
CA THR A 475 -22.11 14.44 -2.33
C THR A 475 -21.71 15.91 -2.38
N GLY A 476 -22.00 16.55 -3.52
CA GLY A 476 -21.88 18.00 -3.71
C GLY A 476 -22.95 18.84 -2.98
N GLU A 477 -23.76 18.23 -2.12
CA GLU A 477 -24.81 18.93 -1.35
C GLU A 477 -24.63 18.67 0.15
N GLY A 478 -25.12 19.56 1.00
CA GLY A 478 -25.10 19.38 2.46
C GLY A 478 -26.04 18.25 2.91
N VAL A 479 -25.58 17.41 3.84
CA VAL A 479 -26.34 16.28 4.37
C VAL A 479 -26.69 16.49 5.84
N ASN A 480 -28.00 16.43 6.15
CA ASN A 480 -28.51 16.53 7.53
C ASN A 480 -28.61 15.15 8.16
N VAL A 481 -28.08 15.01 9.37
CA VAL A 481 -28.03 13.77 10.15
C VAL A 481 -28.50 14.01 11.58
N GLN A 482 -29.19 13.04 12.19
CA GLN A 482 -29.47 13.02 13.64
C GLN A 482 -28.44 12.12 14.31
N LEU A 483 -27.65 12.68 15.22
CA LEU A 483 -26.65 11.94 15.98
C LEU A 483 -27.31 11.26 17.22
N PRO A 484 -26.89 10.04 17.58
CA PRO A 484 -27.09 9.48 18.91
C PRO A 484 -26.45 10.37 20.00
N GLU A 485 -27.05 10.36 21.21
CA GLU A 485 -26.66 11.26 22.31
C GLU A 485 -25.20 11.15 22.77
N GLN A 486 -24.55 10.01 22.51
CA GLN A 486 -23.17 9.78 22.90
C GLN A 486 -22.12 10.52 22.05
N TRP A 487 -22.48 11.01 20.87
CA TRP A 487 -21.57 11.71 19.96
C TRP A 487 -21.70 13.21 20.16
N VAL A 488 -20.78 13.79 20.91
CA VAL A 488 -20.87 15.18 21.37
C VAL A 488 -19.74 16.05 20.83
N ASP A 489 -18.51 15.56 20.92
CA ASP A 489 -17.33 16.35 20.63
C ASP A 489 -16.83 16.10 19.21
N VAL A 490 -16.44 17.16 18.51
CA VAL A 490 -15.85 17.07 17.17
C VAL A 490 -14.34 16.99 17.31
N TYR A 491 -13.78 15.80 17.06
CA TYR A 491 -12.33 15.62 17.03
C TYR A 491 -11.71 16.22 15.78
N TYR A 492 -12.33 15.99 14.61
CA TYR A 492 -11.84 16.48 13.33
C TYR A 492 -12.99 16.82 12.39
N ARG A 493 -12.76 17.84 11.55
CA ARG A 493 -13.61 18.14 10.39
C ARG A 493 -12.80 18.81 9.29
N ASN A 494 -13.07 18.44 8.05
CA ASN A 494 -12.76 19.25 6.88
C ASN A 494 -14.07 19.77 6.28
N GLY A 495 -14.23 21.07 6.20
CA GLY A 495 -15.47 21.73 5.78
C GLY A 495 -16.33 22.20 6.95
N ASP A 496 -17.34 22.99 6.60
CA ASP A 496 -18.27 23.58 7.58
C ASP A 496 -19.17 22.50 8.19
N LEU A 497 -19.42 22.61 9.49
CA LEU A 497 -20.34 21.78 10.24
C LEU A 497 -21.30 22.67 11.00
N GLU A 498 -22.59 22.57 10.72
CA GLU A 498 -23.61 23.23 11.52
C GLU A 498 -24.22 22.21 12.48
N GLN A 499 -24.23 22.53 13.78
CA GLN A 499 -24.77 21.65 14.81
C GLN A 499 -25.82 22.39 15.66
N ASP A 500 -27.02 21.81 15.77
CA ASP A 500 -28.06 22.24 16.67
C ASP A 500 -28.55 21.03 17.49
N GLY A 501 -27.99 20.91 18.68
CA GLY A 501 -28.21 19.74 19.55
C GLY A 501 -27.69 18.45 18.87
N GLN A 502 -28.59 17.50 18.62
CA GLN A 502 -28.28 16.24 17.97
C GLN A 502 -28.40 16.32 16.41
N SER A 503 -28.88 17.43 15.89
CA SER A 503 -28.98 17.64 14.45
C SER A 503 -27.69 18.24 13.94
N VAL A 504 -27.02 17.58 12.98
CA VAL A 504 -25.82 18.08 12.34
C VAL A 504 -26.01 18.13 10.84
N GLN A 505 -25.49 19.20 10.21
CA GLN A 505 -25.42 19.33 8.77
C GLN A 505 -23.94 19.30 8.35
N LEU A 506 -23.58 18.27 7.58
CA LEU A 506 -22.26 18.13 6.99
C LEU A 506 -22.20 18.93 5.67
N ALA A 507 -21.12 19.66 5.47
CA ALA A 507 -20.86 20.35 4.19
C ALA A 507 -20.70 19.33 3.03
N PRO A 508 -20.80 19.80 1.77
CA PRO A 508 -20.43 19.00 0.60
C PRO A 508 -19.01 18.42 0.71
N TYR A 509 -18.82 17.16 0.28
CA TYR A 509 -17.53 16.47 0.24
C TYR A 509 -16.70 16.61 1.52
N SER A 510 -17.34 16.45 2.67
CA SER A 510 -16.71 16.65 3.98
C SER A 510 -16.59 15.37 4.79
N THR A 511 -15.59 15.36 5.65
CA THR A 511 -15.33 14.30 6.64
C THR A 511 -15.43 14.89 8.03
N VAL A 512 -16.11 14.19 8.94
CA VAL A 512 -16.19 14.57 10.35
C VAL A 512 -15.91 13.34 11.21
N VAL A 513 -15.10 13.52 12.24
CA VAL A 513 -14.85 12.51 13.28
C VAL A 513 -15.36 13.03 14.61
N PHE A 514 -16.30 12.31 15.21
CA PHE A 514 -16.84 12.61 16.53
C PHE A 514 -16.22 11.69 17.58
N SER A 515 -15.92 12.23 18.75
CA SER A 515 -15.59 11.49 19.96
C SER A 515 -16.78 11.43 20.93
N GLN A 516 -16.69 10.54 21.92
CA GLN A 516 -17.68 10.38 22.99
C GLN A 516 -17.40 11.31 24.16
#